data_92c04ed0083ed94c52eeb2301ce6b51b
#
_entry.id   92c04ed0083ed94c52eeb2301ce6b51b
#
_cell.length_a   1.000
_cell.length_b   1.000
_cell.length_c   1.000
_cell.angle_alpha   90.00
_cell.angle_beta   90.00
_cell.angle_gamma   90.00
#
_symmetry.space_group_name_H-M   'P 1'
#
loop_
_entity.id
_entity.type
_entity.pdbx_description
1 polymer ?
#
loop_
_entity_poly.entity_id
_entity_poly.type
_entity_poly.pdbx_seq_one_letter_code
_entity_poly.pdbx_strand_id
1 'polypeptide(L)'
;MTKKSSYDFVIVGGGSAGCALANRLSADPSTSVLVLEAGRPDWRFDVFIHMPAALAFPIGSRFYDWKYESEPEPFMGGRRIYHARGKVLGGSSSINGMIFQRGNPLDYERWAADPSMETWSYAHCLPYFKRMEDCTAAAADDPYRGRGGPLGLERGPATNPLFGAFFEATV
;
A
#
# COMPACT_ATOMS: atom_id res chain seq x y z
N MET A 1 6.12 28.05 17.02
CA MET A 1 5.70 27.86 15.62
C MET A 1 4.39 28.61 15.41
N THR A 2 4.39 29.67 14.60
CA THR A 2 3.16 30.38 14.21
C THR A 2 2.29 29.44 13.39
N LYS A 3 1.05 29.23 13.82
CA LYS A 3 0.07 28.45 13.05
C LYS A 3 -0.17 29.15 11.71
N LYS A 4 0.15 28.47 10.59
CA LYS A 4 -0.17 28.97 9.26
C LYS A 4 -1.70 28.97 9.11
N SER A 5 -2.27 30.07 8.65
CA SER A 5 -3.72 30.22 8.54
C SER A 5 -4.31 29.66 7.23
N SER A 6 -3.44 29.37 6.25
CA SER A 6 -3.81 28.84 4.94
C SER A 6 -2.73 27.91 4.40
N TYR A 7 -3.14 26.95 3.58
CA TYR A 7 -2.26 26.02 2.88
C TYR A 7 -2.65 25.98 1.40
N ASP A 8 -1.66 25.69 0.54
CA ASP A 8 -1.91 25.56 -0.90
C ASP A 8 -2.68 24.27 -1.20
N PHE A 9 -2.39 23.21 -0.43
CA PHE A 9 -3.11 21.93 -0.53
C PHE A 9 -3.48 21.38 0.85
N VAL A 10 -4.69 20.83 0.95
CA VAL A 10 -5.15 20.07 2.12
C VAL A 10 -5.50 18.67 1.69
N ILE A 11 -4.81 17.67 2.25
CA ILE A 11 -5.01 16.24 1.97
C ILE A 11 -5.77 15.64 3.15
N VAL A 12 -6.93 15.06 2.89
CA VAL A 12 -7.73 14.36 3.89
C VAL A 12 -7.40 12.87 3.86
N GLY A 13 -6.76 12.40 4.91
CA GLY A 13 -6.26 11.04 5.07
C GLY A 13 -4.77 10.90 4.76
N GLY A 14 -4.00 10.55 5.79
CA GLY A 14 -2.56 10.24 5.72
C GLY A 14 -2.30 8.75 5.42
N GLY A 15 -3.14 8.11 4.60
CA GLY A 15 -2.94 6.74 4.13
C GLY A 15 -1.91 6.65 2.99
N SER A 16 -1.78 5.49 2.35
CA SER A 16 -0.79 5.21 1.28
C SER A 16 -0.82 6.27 0.17
N ALA A 17 -2.01 6.60 -0.33
CA ALA A 17 -2.18 7.59 -1.39
C ALA A 17 -1.89 9.02 -0.89
N GLY A 18 -2.42 9.38 0.28
CA GLY A 18 -2.22 10.70 0.87
C GLY A 18 -0.76 11.01 1.18
N CYS A 19 -0.02 10.03 1.70
CA CYS A 19 1.42 10.16 1.95
C CYS A 19 2.21 10.34 0.66
N ALA A 20 1.89 9.57 -0.39
CA ALA A 20 2.54 9.70 -1.69
C ALA A 20 2.26 11.08 -2.32
N LEU A 21 1.01 11.54 -2.26
CA LEU A 21 0.61 12.84 -2.77
C LEU A 21 1.27 13.97 -1.99
N ALA A 22 1.29 13.90 -0.65
CA ALA A 22 1.96 14.86 0.20
C ALA A 22 3.44 14.99 -0.13
N ASN A 23 4.14 13.87 -0.29
CA ASN A 23 5.56 13.85 -0.67
C ASN A 23 5.79 14.54 -2.02
N ARG A 24 4.94 14.29 -3.02
CA ARG A 24 5.11 14.88 -4.35
C ARG A 24 4.81 16.39 -4.39
N LEU A 25 3.72 16.80 -3.73
CA LEU A 25 3.34 18.21 -3.70
C LEU A 25 4.31 19.08 -2.88
N SER A 26 4.84 18.53 -1.77
CA SER A 26 5.81 19.25 -0.93
C SER A 26 7.25 19.19 -1.44
N ALA A 27 7.50 18.55 -2.59
CA ALA A 27 8.83 18.57 -3.22
C ALA A 27 9.25 19.97 -3.67
N ASP A 28 8.28 20.82 -4.00
CA ASP A 28 8.49 22.26 -4.20
C ASP A 28 8.45 22.96 -2.83
N PRO A 29 9.56 23.57 -2.36
CA PRO A 29 9.61 24.25 -1.07
C PRO A 29 8.66 25.46 -0.96
N SER A 30 8.19 26.00 -2.07
CA SER A 30 7.22 27.10 -2.10
C SER A 30 5.79 26.61 -1.83
N THR A 31 5.53 25.31 -1.97
CA THR A 31 4.22 24.69 -1.80
C THR A 31 4.01 24.22 -0.37
N SER A 32 2.96 24.68 0.26
CA SER A 32 2.56 24.26 1.59
C SER A 32 1.45 23.22 1.55
N VAL A 33 1.68 22.08 2.19
CA VAL A 33 0.75 20.94 2.23
C VAL A 33 0.37 20.63 3.67
N LEU A 34 -0.92 20.51 3.93
CA LEU A 34 -1.47 20.01 5.19
C LEU A 34 -2.07 18.64 4.98
N VAL A 35 -1.67 17.67 5.80
CA VAL A 35 -2.30 16.35 5.85
C VAL A 35 -3.12 16.23 7.12
N LEU A 36 -4.40 15.89 6.98
CA LEU A 36 -5.33 15.62 8.08
C LEU A 36 -5.51 14.11 8.20
N GLU A 37 -4.99 13.52 9.27
CA GLU A 37 -5.14 12.09 9.56
C GLU A 37 -5.99 11.89 10.82
N ALA A 38 -6.98 10.99 10.74
CA ALA A 38 -7.87 10.69 11.85
C ALA A 38 -7.27 9.73 12.87
N GLY A 39 -6.29 8.94 12.42
CA GLY A 39 -5.60 7.96 13.24
C GLY A 39 -4.44 8.55 14.03
N ARG A 40 -3.78 7.69 14.75
CA ARG A 40 -2.60 8.05 15.56
C ARG A 40 -1.36 8.20 14.67
N PRO A 41 -0.33 8.92 15.15
CA PRO A 41 0.98 8.88 14.52
C PRO A 41 1.55 7.45 14.50
N ASP A 42 2.31 7.15 13.46
CA ASP A 42 3.15 5.96 13.39
C ASP A 42 4.42 6.24 14.22
N TRP A 43 4.37 5.90 15.50
CA TRP A 43 5.50 6.14 16.40
C TRP A 43 6.58 5.08 16.22
N ARG A 44 7.84 5.52 16.15
CA ARG A 44 9.02 4.67 15.96
C ARG A 44 9.09 3.45 16.91
N PHE A 45 8.48 3.55 18.08
CA PHE A 45 8.48 2.50 19.10
C PHE A 45 7.20 1.65 19.11
N ASP A 46 6.33 1.82 18.12
CA ASP A 46 5.10 1.05 18.03
C ASP A 46 5.39 -0.33 17.47
N VAL A 47 5.63 -1.27 18.38
CA VAL A 47 5.97 -2.67 18.04
C VAL A 47 4.88 -3.36 17.21
N PHE A 48 3.61 -2.95 17.37
CA PHE A 48 2.51 -3.54 16.60
C PHE A 48 2.49 -3.10 15.13
N ILE A 49 3.15 -1.99 14.82
CA ILE A 49 3.32 -1.52 13.44
C ILE A 49 4.65 -2.00 12.85
N HIS A 50 5.74 -1.91 13.63
CA HIS A 50 7.09 -2.07 13.09
C HIS A 50 7.64 -3.50 13.19
N MET A 51 7.04 -4.38 14.01
CA MET A 51 7.48 -5.76 14.14
C MET A 51 6.68 -6.67 13.17
N PRO A 52 7.31 -7.26 12.14
CA PRO A 52 6.61 -8.10 11.16
C PRO A 52 5.80 -9.25 11.79
N ALA A 53 6.33 -9.87 12.85
CA ALA A 53 5.63 -10.94 13.57
C ALA A 53 4.34 -10.49 14.27
N ALA A 54 4.14 -9.18 14.46
CA ALA A 54 2.97 -8.61 15.10
C ALA A 54 1.85 -8.22 14.11
N LEU A 55 1.99 -8.51 12.82
CA LEU A 55 1.10 -8.05 11.74
C LEU A 55 -0.40 -8.31 11.98
N ALA A 56 -0.76 -9.31 12.76
CA ALA A 56 -2.15 -9.61 13.07
C ALA A 56 -2.76 -8.74 14.19
N PHE A 57 -1.95 -8.13 15.04
CA PHE A 57 -2.43 -7.37 16.20
C PHE A 57 -3.14 -6.04 15.87
N PRO A 58 -2.72 -5.27 14.87
CA PRO A 58 -3.42 -4.05 14.50
C PRO A 58 -4.83 -4.30 13.97
N ILE A 59 -5.04 -5.43 13.30
CA ILE A 59 -6.34 -5.80 12.68
C ILE A 59 -7.36 -6.07 13.79
N GLY A 60 -8.52 -5.40 13.72
CA GLY A 60 -9.56 -5.48 14.74
C GLY A 60 -9.31 -4.62 15.98
N SER A 61 -8.14 -4.00 16.10
CA SER A 61 -7.85 -3.09 17.21
C SER A 61 -8.49 -1.72 16.98
N ARG A 62 -9.23 -1.21 17.97
CA ARG A 62 -9.82 0.14 17.92
C ARG A 62 -8.79 1.28 17.75
N PHE A 63 -7.53 1.01 18.02
CA PHE A 63 -6.46 2.00 17.97
C PHE A 63 -5.83 2.11 16.58
N TYR A 64 -5.94 1.06 15.74
CA TYR A 64 -5.27 0.95 14.44
C TYR A 64 -6.22 0.70 13.28
N ASP A 65 -7.48 0.36 13.55
CA ASP A 65 -8.41 -0.13 12.55
C ASP A 65 -9.76 0.57 12.64
N TRP A 66 -10.30 0.98 11.49
CA TRP A 66 -11.64 1.56 11.36
C TRP A 66 -12.75 0.55 11.60
N LYS A 67 -12.48 -0.74 11.45
CA LYS A 67 -13.42 -1.85 11.67
C LYS A 67 -14.68 -1.73 10.82
N TYR A 68 -14.53 -1.43 9.54
CA TYR A 68 -15.66 -1.39 8.63
C TYR A 68 -16.23 -2.80 8.39
N GLU A 69 -17.53 -2.85 8.16
CA GLU A 69 -18.23 -4.05 7.73
C GLU A 69 -19.07 -3.73 6.49
N SER A 70 -19.21 -4.70 5.59
CA SER A 70 -20.12 -4.58 4.45
C SER A 70 -21.58 -4.54 4.91
N GLU A 71 -22.48 -4.12 4.03
CA GLU A 71 -23.89 -4.49 4.18
C GLU A 71 -24.03 -6.02 4.07
N PRO A 72 -25.17 -6.58 4.52
CA PRO A 72 -25.42 -8.02 4.40
C PRO A 72 -25.29 -8.47 2.94
N GLU A 73 -24.44 -9.47 2.68
CA GLU A 73 -24.18 -9.99 1.34
C GLU A 73 -25.19 -11.11 0.99
N PRO A 74 -26.13 -10.89 0.09
CA PRO A 74 -27.21 -11.84 -0.21
C PRO A 74 -26.68 -13.21 -0.66
N PHE A 75 -25.63 -13.20 -1.51
CA PHE A 75 -25.03 -14.44 -2.04
C PHE A 75 -24.07 -15.14 -1.10
N MET A 76 -23.88 -14.60 0.09
CA MET A 76 -23.03 -15.17 1.14
C MET A 76 -23.84 -15.51 2.42
N GLY A 77 -25.12 -15.85 2.26
CA GLY A 77 -26.00 -16.19 3.38
C GLY A 77 -26.32 -15.00 4.30
N GLY A 78 -26.34 -13.79 3.77
CA GLY A 78 -26.62 -12.58 4.54
C GLY A 78 -25.51 -12.15 5.50
N ARG A 79 -24.29 -12.69 5.36
CA ARG A 79 -23.16 -12.30 6.22
C ARG A 79 -22.72 -10.87 5.97
N ARG A 80 -22.32 -10.18 7.01
CA ARG A 80 -21.51 -8.99 6.93
C ARG A 80 -20.04 -9.38 6.85
N ILE A 81 -19.32 -8.75 5.94
CA ILE A 81 -17.90 -9.02 5.72
C ILE A 81 -17.09 -7.92 6.38
N TYR A 82 -16.21 -8.32 7.27
CA TYR A 82 -15.29 -7.40 7.93
C TYR A 82 -14.20 -6.90 6.97
N HIS A 83 -14.00 -5.58 6.94
CA HIS A 83 -13.01 -4.91 6.11
C HIS A 83 -12.04 -4.10 6.96
N ALA A 84 -10.91 -4.66 7.31
CA ALA A 84 -9.86 -3.93 8.00
C ALA A 84 -9.38 -2.74 7.14
N ARG A 85 -9.29 -1.57 7.76
CA ARG A 85 -8.68 -0.35 7.18
C ARG A 85 -7.91 0.39 8.25
N GLY A 86 -6.65 0.70 7.96
CA GLY A 86 -5.77 1.37 8.92
C GLY A 86 -6.26 2.73 9.33
N LYS A 87 -6.32 2.96 10.64
CA LYS A 87 -6.59 4.24 11.32
C LYS A 87 -5.32 4.71 12.02
N VAL A 88 -4.32 5.02 11.22
CA VAL A 88 -2.96 5.40 11.65
C VAL A 88 -2.29 6.12 10.48
N LEU A 89 -1.27 6.92 10.75
CA LEU A 89 -0.44 7.48 9.67
C LEU A 89 0.16 6.36 8.81
N GLY A 90 0.06 6.49 7.48
CA GLY A 90 0.32 5.40 6.53
C GLY A 90 -0.94 4.58 6.19
N GLY A 91 -2.02 4.68 6.99
CA GLY A 91 -3.28 4.00 6.73
C GLY A 91 -3.13 2.48 6.67
N SER A 92 -3.76 1.86 5.66
CA SER A 92 -3.71 0.40 5.51
C SER A 92 -2.34 -0.14 5.13
N SER A 93 -1.40 0.69 4.63
CA SER A 93 -0.02 0.24 4.42
C SER A 93 0.75 0.04 5.74
N SER A 94 0.30 0.65 6.84
CA SER A 94 0.88 0.43 8.17
C SER A 94 0.34 -0.82 8.89
N ILE A 95 -0.72 -1.45 8.38
CA ILE A 95 -1.34 -2.65 9.00
C ILE A 95 -1.54 -3.80 8.01
N ASN A 96 -0.98 -3.73 6.80
CA ASN A 96 -1.10 -4.78 5.77
C ASN A 96 -0.23 -6.00 6.09
N GLY A 97 -0.37 -7.06 5.28
CA GLY A 97 0.41 -8.29 5.42
C GLY A 97 1.79 -8.22 4.75
N MET A 98 2.28 -7.05 4.34
CA MET A 98 3.61 -6.83 3.75
C MET A 98 3.88 -7.67 2.48
N ILE A 99 2.84 -8.07 1.76
CA ILE A 99 2.96 -8.78 0.49
C ILE A 99 2.79 -7.77 -0.64
N PHE A 100 3.83 -7.59 -1.44
CA PHE A 100 3.78 -6.74 -2.61
C PHE A 100 3.49 -7.55 -3.86
N GLN A 101 2.39 -7.22 -4.53
CA GLN A 101 2.01 -7.82 -5.80
C GLN A 101 1.36 -6.76 -6.69
N ARG A 102 1.72 -6.79 -7.97
CA ARG A 102 1.04 -5.97 -9.00
C ARG A 102 -0.17 -6.70 -9.53
N GLY A 103 -1.12 -5.94 -10.09
CA GLY A 103 -2.23 -6.52 -10.82
C GLY A 103 -1.78 -7.26 -12.08
N ASN A 104 -2.64 -8.14 -12.59
CA ASN A 104 -2.37 -8.84 -13.86
C ASN A 104 -2.33 -7.83 -15.00
N PRO A 105 -1.34 -7.88 -15.91
CA PRO A 105 -1.27 -7.00 -17.07
C PRO A 105 -2.56 -6.95 -17.90
N LEU A 106 -3.25 -8.06 -18.05
CA LEU A 106 -4.51 -8.13 -18.80
C LEU A 106 -5.66 -7.35 -18.15
N ASP A 107 -5.62 -7.10 -16.84
CA ASP A 107 -6.61 -6.25 -16.18
C ASP A 107 -6.42 -4.78 -16.58
N TYR A 108 -5.19 -4.35 -16.72
CA TYR A 108 -4.85 -3.01 -17.21
C TYR A 108 -5.22 -2.84 -18.69
N GLU A 109 -4.94 -3.84 -19.52
CA GLU A 109 -5.34 -3.79 -20.93
C GLU A 109 -6.87 -3.73 -21.07
N ARG A 110 -7.61 -4.43 -20.23
CA ARG A 110 -9.07 -4.35 -20.20
C ARG A 110 -9.58 -2.96 -19.81
N TRP A 111 -8.93 -2.29 -18.85
CA TRP A 111 -9.26 -0.90 -18.51
C TRP A 111 -8.92 0.05 -19.66
N ALA A 112 -7.77 -0.15 -20.29
CA ALA A 112 -7.32 0.68 -21.41
C ALA A 112 -8.18 0.53 -22.68
N ALA A 113 -9.02 -0.51 -22.75
CA ALA A 113 -9.95 -0.70 -23.85
C ALA A 113 -11.14 0.28 -23.79
N ASP A 114 -11.42 0.89 -22.63
CA ASP A 114 -12.45 1.90 -22.52
C ASP A 114 -11.97 3.23 -23.15
N PRO A 115 -12.82 3.94 -23.92
CA PRO A 115 -12.50 5.25 -24.45
C PRO A 115 -12.07 6.22 -23.35
N SER A 116 -11.01 6.95 -23.57
CA SER A 116 -10.36 7.89 -22.64
C SER A 116 -9.55 7.25 -21.52
N MET A 117 -9.36 5.92 -21.50
CA MET A 117 -8.55 5.22 -20.51
C MET A 117 -7.30 4.55 -21.09
N GLU A 118 -6.89 4.91 -22.31
CA GLU A 118 -5.76 4.30 -23.02
C GLU A 118 -4.44 4.39 -22.23
N THR A 119 -4.30 5.43 -21.42
CA THR A 119 -3.12 5.63 -20.56
C THR A 119 -3.06 4.67 -19.35
N TRP A 120 -4.08 3.83 -19.16
CA TRP A 120 -4.11 2.80 -18.12
C TRP A 120 -3.61 1.44 -18.60
N SER A 121 -3.14 1.31 -19.85
CA SER A 121 -2.51 0.07 -20.29
C SER A 121 -1.31 -0.29 -19.40
N TYR A 122 -0.99 -1.57 -19.30
CA TYR A 122 0.12 -2.02 -18.44
C TYR A 122 1.45 -1.36 -18.82
N ALA A 123 1.69 -1.18 -20.12
CA ALA A 123 2.89 -0.51 -20.61
C ALA A 123 2.99 0.95 -20.13
N HIS A 124 1.87 1.67 -20.07
CA HIS A 124 1.85 3.03 -19.52
C HIS A 124 2.00 3.05 -18.00
N CYS A 125 1.46 2.07 -17.29
CA CYS A 125 1.54 1.98 -15.82
C CYS A 125 2.92 1.49 -15.32
N LEU A 126 3.61 0.66 -16.10
CA LEU A 126 4.88 0.03 -15.70
C LEU A 126 5.97 1.01 -15.26
N PRO A 127 6.22 2.15 -15.92
CA PRO A 127 7.22 3.12 -15.44
C PRO A 127 6.92 3.67 -14.05
N TYR A 128 5.65 3.81 -13.69
CA TYR A 128 5.24 4.26 -12.35
C TYR A 128 5.48 3.19 -11.30
N PHE A 129 5.18 1.92 -11.60
CA PHE A 129 5.51 0.80 -10.73
C PHE A 129 7.02 0.69 -10.49
N LYS A 130 7.81 0.79 -11.54
CA LYS A 130 9.29 0.74 -11.43
C LYS A 130 9.84 1.89 -10.59
N ARG A 131 9.33 3.11 -10.78
CA ARG A 131 9.76 4.29 -10.02
C ARG A 131 9.43 4.21 -8.53
N MET A 132 8.38 3.48 -8.16
CA MET A 132 7.93 3.34 -6.78
C MET A 132 8.81 2.40 -5.97
N GLU A 133 9.44 1.41 -6.59
CA GLU A 133 10.08 0.28 -5.88
C GLU A 133 11.62 0.29 -5.95
N ASP A 134 12.22 -0.28 -4.90
CA ASP A 134 13.61 -0.72 -4.88
C ASP A 134 13.62 -2.24 -4.66
N CYS A 135 13.54 -3.00 -5.75
CA CYS A 135 13.43 -4.45 -5.71
C CYS A 135 14.79 -5.13 -5.72
N THR A 136 15.35 -5.40 -4.54
CA THR A 136 16.67 -6.06 -4.41
C THR A 136 16.63 -7.54 -4.81
N ALA A 137 15.46 -8.15 -4.88
CA ALA A 137 15.26 -9.55 -5.24
C ALA A 137 15.32 -9.83 -6.76
N ALA A 138 15.25 -8.80 -7.60
CA ALA A 138 15.32 -8.93 -9.05
C ALA A 138 16.73 -8.63 -9.58
N ALA A 139 17.02 -9.06 -10.82
CA ALA A 139 18.21 -8.64 -11.52
C ALA A 139 18.23 -7.11 -11.73
N ALA A 140 19.42 -6.51 -11.85
CA ALA A 140 19.53 -5.07 -11.99
C ALA A 140 18.95 -4.54 -13.31
N ASP A 141 18.92 -5.38 -14.33
CA ASP A 141 18.41 -5.12 -15.68
C ASP A 141 17.02 -5.70 -15.94
N ASP A 142 16.32 -6.13 -14.87
CA ASP A 142 14.96 -6.67 -14.99
C ASP A 142 14.04 -5.67 -15.68
N PRO A 143 13.39 -6.02 -16.80
CA PRO A 143 12.56 -5.09 -17.55
C PRO A 143 11.30 -4.67 -16.78
N TYR A 144 10.84 -5.47 -15.84
CA TYR A 144 9.60 -5.25 -15.11
C TYR A 144 9.79 -4.68 -13.70
N ARG A 145 11.00 -4.78 -13.12
CA ARG A 145 11.27 -4.36 -11.74
C ARG A 145 12.08 -3.07 -11.70
N GLY A 146 11.86 -2.28 -10.63
CA GLY A 146 12.56 -1.01 -10.42
C GLY A 146 13.61 -1.07 -9.33
N ARG A 147 14.53 -0.10 -9.36
CA ARG A 147 15.58 0.11 -8.35
C ARG A 147 15.58 1.57 -7.91
N GLY A 148 15.99 1.80 -6.66
CA GLY A 148 16.18 3.13 -6.10
C GLY A 148 14.89 3.90 -5.78
N GLY A 149 13.73 3.27 -5.87
CA GLY A 149 12.46 3.85 -5.41
C GLY A 149 12.30 3.79 -3.89
N PRO A 150 11.29 4.49 -3.34
CA PRO A 150 11.10 4.59 -1.89
C PRO A 150 10.62 3.31 -1.21
N LEU A 151 10.09 2.33 -1.95
CA LEU A 151 9.56 1.08 -1.40
C LEU A 151 10.56 -0.05 -1.59
N GLY A 152 11.26 -0.41 -0.51
CA GLY A 152 12.18 -1.57 -0.50
C GLY A 152 11.41 -2.88 -0.61
N LEU A 153 11.80 -3.72 -1.57
CA LEU A 153 11.21 -5.03 -1.80
C LEU A 153 12.30 -6.10 -1.80
N GLU A 154 12.08 -7.13 -1.00
CA GLU A 154 12.98 -8.28 -0.91
C GLU A 154 12.20 -9.60 -1.04
N ARG A 155 12.90 -10.67 -1.29
CA ARG A 155 12.32 -12.02 -1.25
C ARG A 155 12.69 -12.68 0.08
N GLY A 156 11.69 -13.20 0.78
CA GLY A 156 11.92 -14.01 1.97
C GLY A 156 12.82 -15.22 1.64
N PRO A 157 13.67 -15.66 2.56
CA PRO A 157 14.70 -16.69 2.29
C PRO A 157 14.12 -18.08 1.99
N ALA A 158 12.86 -18.34 2.35
CA ALA A 158 12.15 -19.61 2.13
C ALA A 158 12.99 -20.86 2.49
N THR A 159 13.76 -20.79 3.55
CA THR A 159 14.73 -21.83 3.95
C THR A 159 14.11 -22.98 4.73
N ASN A 160 12.86 -22.85 5.20
CA ASN A 160 12.18 -23.93 5.90
C ASN A 160 11.92 -25.11 4.94
N PRO A 161 12.28 -26.35 5.29
CA PRO A 161 12.06 -27.53 4.44
C PRO A 161 10.64 -27.74 3.97
N LEU A 162 9.64 -27.23 4.72
CA LEU A 162 8.23 -27.29 4.33
C LEU A 162 7.94 -26.52 3.04
N PHE A 163 8.70 -25.48 2.71
CA PHE A 163 8.55 -24.79 1.42
C PHE A 163 8.91 -25.71 0.25
N GLY A 164 10.01 -26.49 0.39
CA GLY A 164 10.39 -27.49 -0.62
C GLY A 164 9.28 -28.52 -0.83
N ALA A 165 8.82 -29.13 0.26
CA ALA A 165 7.75 -30.11 0.21
C ALA A 165 6.43 -29.55 -0.39
N PHE A 166 6.09 -28.29 -0.09
CA PHE A 166 4.93 -27.63 -0.67
C PHE A 166 5.09 -27.46 -2.19
N PHE A 167 6.24 -26.98 -2.66
CA PHE A 167 6.49 -26.80 -4.09
C PHE A 167 6.53 -28.13 -4.85
N GLU A 168 7.14 -29.17 -4.27
CA GLU A 168 7.13 -30.52 -4.87
C GLU A 168 5.73 -31.10 -5.01
N ALA A 169 4.82 -30.80 -4.06
CA ALA A 169 3.43 -31.28 -4.10
C ALA A 169 2.56 -30.54 -5.14
N THR A 170 3.03 -29.44 -5.72
CA THR A 170 2.28 -28.62 -6.67
C THR A 170 2.66 -28.85 -8.14
N VAL A 171 3.54 -29.78 -8.42
CA VAL A 171 4.03 -30.12 -9.78
C VAL A 171 3.30 -31.35 -10.33
#